data_1d9f469b58debaefb352516b06c35319
#
_entry.id   1d9f469b58debaefb352516b06c35319
#
_cell.length_a   1.000
_cell.length_b   1.000
_cell.length_c   1.000
_cell.angle_alpha   90.00
_cell.angle_beta   90.00
_cell.angle_gamma   90.00
#
_symmetry.space_group_name_H-M   'P 1'
#
loop_
_entity.id
_entity.type
_entity.pdbx_description
1 polymer ?
#
loop_
_entity_poly.entity_id
_entity_poly.type
_entity_poly.pdbx_seq_one_letter_code
_entity_poly.pdbx_strand_id
1 'polypeptide(L)'
;MALPAIYAGMPHNQRLERAKQLLEKLGLSDKWQNKPNQLSGGQQQRVSIARALMNGGEIILADEPTGALDSQSGENVMEILRQLHQEGHTIIMVTHDKHIAASANRMIEIKDGKIISDTQTQPVKSSVKNSGVFKGRFGFSKDQLMEAFRMSVSAIVAHKMRSLLTMLGIIIGITSVVSVVALGNGSQQKILENIRGIGTNTITIFNGTGFGDRRAEQMQNLTVSDANTLSQQTYVQSVTPNSASSGTLIYANKAFSTTSLKGVSEESFDVEGLKLKQGRLLSAQDVAENAQVALIDESAKKAIFPNENPLGKVVIFNKRPLRIIGVVTDRQLGGASSSLNLYAPYTTVMNRISGSKKIGSITVKVAEEINSTAAEKGITELLTLRHGKKDFFIMNSDTIKQTIESTTGTMKLLISSIAFISLIVGGIGVMNIMLVSVTERTKEIGVRMAIGARQSNILQQFLIEAVLICLIGGVTGILLSGAIGVLFNTFMTDFTMAFSGGSIIAAVAFSSLIGVVFGYTPAKRAAQLDPITALARE
;
A
#
# COMPACT_ATOMS: atom_id res chain seq x y z
N MET A 1 -36.86 9.76 15.66
CA MET A 1 -37.68 10.94 15.46
C MET A 1 -36.95 12.08 14.75
N ALA A 2 -35.74 12.48 15.13
CA ALA A 2 -35.03 13.64 14.58
C ALA A 2 -34.43 13.50 13.16
N LEU A 3 -34.54 12.33 12.52
CA LEU A 3 -34.00 12.05 11.18
C LEU A 3 -34.44 13.04 10.08
N PRO A 4 -35.75 13.43 9.96
CA PRO A 4 -36.16 14.40 8.95
C PRO A 4 -35.44 15.73 9.04
N ALA A 5 -35.15 16.20 10.25
CA ALA A 5 -34.44 17.46 10.50
C ALA A 5 -32.95 17.38 10.15
N ILE A 6 -32.33 16.18 10.22
CA ILE A 6 -30.97 15.94 9.73
C ILE A 6 -30.94 16.17 8.22
N TYR A 7 -31.88 15.58 7.50
CA TYR A 7 -31.98 15.72 6.05
C TYR A 7 -32.32 17.15 5.60
N ALA A 8 -33.03 17.90 6.45
CA ALA A 8 -33.31 19.32 6.24
C ALA A 8 -32.12 20.24 6.61
N GLY A 9 -31.03 19.70 7.19
CA GLY A 9 -29.83 20.48 7.56
C GLY A 9 -29.97 21.26 8.87
N MET A 10 -30.89 20.87 9.76
CA MET A 10 -31.07 21.54 11.06
C MET A 10 -29.89 21.20 12.01
N PRO A 11 -29.27 22.20 12.68
CA PRO A 11 -28.18 21.96 13.63
C PRO A 11 -28.57 21.04 14.79
N HIS A 12 -27.60 20.27 15.30
CA HIS A 12 -27.83 19.23 16.31
C HIS A 12 -28.64 19.71 17.52
N ASN A 13 -28.26 20.85 18.12
CA ASN A 13 -28.93 21.37 19.31
C ASN A 13 -30.38 21.78 19.03
N GLN A 14 -30.62 22.47 17.89
CA GLN A 14 -31.97 22.90 17.50
C GLN A 14 -32.89 21.71 17.21
N ARG A 15 -32.40 20.67 16.56
CA ARG A 15 -33.23 19.49 16.26
C ARG A 15 -33.57 18.67 17.50
N LEU A 16 -32.65 18.58 18.49
CA LEU A 16 -32.95 17.90 19.76
C LEU A 16 -33.99 18.68 20.57
N GLU A 17 -33.83 19.98 20.64
CA GLU A 17 -34.79 20.84 21.33
C GLU A 17 -36.16 20.79 20.69
N ARG A 18 -36.23 20.92 19.36
CA ARG A 18 -37.47 20.75 18.58
C ARG A 18 -38.11 19.39 18.78
N ALA A 19 -37.31 18.32 18.82
CA ALA A 19 -37.81 16.97 19.05
C ALA A 19 -38.41 16.81 20.43
N LYS A 20 -37.76 17.37 21.49
CA LYS A 20 -38.29 17.36 22.85
C LYS A 20 -39.61 18.14 22.96
N GLN A 21 -39.64 19.35 22.40
CA GLN A 21 -40.86 20.18 22.39
C GLN A 21 -42.05 19.47 21.70
N LEU A 22 -41.81 18.78 20.58
CA LEU A 22 -42.85 18.03 19.87
C LEU A 22 -43.31 16.81 20.66
N LEU A 23 -42.41 16.08 21.34
CA LEU A 23 -42.75 14.97 22.19
C LEU A 23 -43.54 15.40 23.43
N GLU A 24 -43.16 16.52 24.05
CA GLU A 24 -43.86 17.12 25.17
C GLU A 24 -45.28 17.52 24.77
N LYS A 25 -45.45 18.21 23.63
CA LYS A 25 -46.74 18.58 23.06
C LYS A 25 -47.67 17.38 22.80
N LEU A 26 -47.10 16.23 22.51
CA LEU A 26 -47.81 14.99 22.26
C LEU A 26 -47.92 14.08 23.49
N GLY A 27 -47.62 14.59 24.70
CA GLY A 27 -47.72 13.86 25.95
C GLY A 27 -46.74 12.71 26.10
N LEU A 28 -45.52 12.86 25.57
CA LEU A 28 -44.44 11.87 25.60
C LEU A 28 -43.14 12.43 26.19
N SER A 29 -43.22 13.40 27.11
CA SER A 29 -42.08 14.08 27.70
C SER A 29 -41.11 13.15 28.44
N ASP A 30 -41.60 12.06 29.02
CA ASP A 30 -40.81 11.06 29.75
C ASP A 30 -40.27 9.92 28.86
N LYS A 31 -40.65 9.87 27.57
CA LYS A 31 -40.36 8.77 26.65
C LYS A 31 -39.31 9.08 25.58
N TRP A 32 -38.63 10.24 25.68
CA TRP A 32 -37.68 10.71 24.63
C TRP A 32 -36.45 9.81 24.45
N GLN A 33 -36.09 8.98 25.45
CA GLN A 33 -34.98 8.02 25.37
C GLN A 33 -35.44 6.58 25.03
N ASN A 34 -36.72 6.32 25.00
CA ASN A 34 -37.25 4.99 24.75
C ASN A 34 -37.05 4.56 23.29
N LYS A 35 -36.75 3.27 23.12
CA LYS A 35 -36.69 2.64 21.80
C LYS A 35 -38.12 2.29 21.33
N PRO A 36 -38.36 2.15 20.01
CA PRO A 36 -39.68 1.86 19.46
C PRO A 36 -40.36 0.64 20.11
N ASN A 37 -39.61 -0.42 20.38
CA ASN A 37 -40.12 -1.65 21.01
C ASN A 37 -40.46 -1.49 22.50
N GLN A 38 -40.19 -0.34 23.11
CA GLN A 38 -40.54 0.02 24.50
C GLN A 38 -41.77 0.93 24.58
N LEU A 39 -42.44 1.18 23.44
CA LEU A 39 -43.56 2.07 23.32
C LEU A 39 -44.82 1.28 22.94
N SER A 40 -45.99 1.66 23.51
CA SER A 40 -47.28 1.11 23.07
C SER A 40 -47.65 1.57 21.64
N GLY A 41 -48.58 0.89 20.96
CA GLY A 41 -49.00 1.25 19.62
C GLY A 41 -49.45 2.72 19.49
N GLY A 42 -50.25 3.22 20.43
CA GLY A 42 -50.65 4.63 20.47
C GLY A 42 -49.47 5.60 20.74
N GLN A 43 -48.50 5.20 21.54
CA GLN A 43 -47.28 5.99 21.73
C GLN A 43 -46.41 6.03 20.46
N GLN A 44 -46.28 4.89 19.75
CA GLN A 44 -45.54 4.84 18.48
C GLN A 44 -46.21 5.72 17.42
N GLN A 45 -47.55 5.73 17.35
CA GLN A 45 -48.29 6.59 16.44
C GLN A 45 -48.08 8.07 16.75
N ARG A 46 -48.10 8.47 18.02
CA ARG A 46 -47.80 9.85 18.44
C ARG A 46 -46.35 10.24 18.11
N VAL A 47 -45.38 9.34 18.26
CA VAL A 47 -44.00 9.56 17.79
C VAL A 47 -43.94 9.74 16.27
N SER A 48 -44.76 8.99 15.51
CA SER A 48 -44.85 9.14 14.05
C SER A 48 -45.40 10.51 13.63
N ILE A 49 -46.44 11.01 14.33
CA ILE A 49 -46.96 12.38 14.15
C ILE A 49 -45.87 13.42 14.49
N ALA A 50 -45.20 13.26 15.63
CA ALA A 50 -44.09 14.14 16.01
C ALA A 50 -42.98 14.18 14.95
N ARG A 51 -42.66 13.03 14.37
CA ARG A 51 -41.67 12.92 13.27
C ARG A 51 -42.11 13.66 12.01
N ALA A 52 -43.40 13.56 11.64
CA ALA A 52 -43.94 14.30 10.49
C ALA A 52 -43.89 15.82 10.68
N LEU A 53 -44.10 16.29 11.91
CA LEU A 53 -44.07 17.73 12.26
C LEU A 53 -42.65 18.29 12.46
N MET A 54 -41.61 17.47 12.38
CA MET A 54 -40.25 17.87 12.73
C MET A 54 -39.71 19.04 11.89
N ASN A 55 -40.03 19.07 10.60
CA ASN A 55 -39.61 20.12 9.67
C ASN A 55 -40.69 21.21 9.46
N GLY A 56 -41.82 21.12 10.15
CA GLY A 56 -42.98 21.99 9.94
C GLY A 56 -43.68 21.63 8.62
N GLY A 57 -44.87 21.09 8.69
CA GLY A 57 -45.67 20.75 7.51
C GLY A 57 -46.92 21.62 7.45
N GLU A 58 -47.17 22.30 6.34
CA GLU A 58 -48.43 23.02 6.13
C GLU A 58 -49.59 22.05 5.87
N ILE A 59 -49.27 20.91 5.26
CA ILE A 59 -50.22 19.85 4.92
C ILE A 59 -49.77 18.56 5.62
N ILE A 60 -50.68 17.91 6.33
CA ILE A 60 -50.50 16.61 6.97
C ILE A 60 -51.36 15.58 6.25
N LEU A 61 -50.73 14.54 5.72
CA LEU A 61 -51.42 13.40 5.13
C LEU A 61 -51.50 12.30 6.19
N ALA A 62 -52.71 11.87 6.52
CA ALA A 62 -52.99 10.83 7.49
C ALA A 62 -53.76 9.68 6.82
N ASP A 63 -53.09 8.56 6.61
CA ASP A 63 -53.66 7.34 6.04
C ASP A 63 -53.97 6.38 7.19
N GLU A 64 -55.27 6.04 7.37
CA GLU A 64 -55.78 5.19 8.43
C GLU A 64 -55.20 5.51 9.83
N PRO A 65 -55.27 6.75 10.34
CA PRO A 65 -54.49 7.19 11.50
C PRO A 65 -54.84 6.45 12.79
N THR A 66 -55.96 5.72 12.84
CA THR A 66 -56.48 5.00 14.01
C THR A 66 -56.65 3.50 13.76
N GLY A 67 -56.39 2.98 12.57
CA GLY A 67 -56.72 1.62 12.14
C GLY A 67 -56.07 0.48 12.96
N ALA A 68 -54.92 0.76 13.59
CA ALA A 68 -54.19 -0.21 14.42
C ALA A 68 -54.24 0.10 15.92
N LEU A 69 -55.17 0.96 16.38
CA LEU A 69 -55.22 1.44 17.75
C LEU A 69 -56.52 0.97 18.47
N ASP A 70 -56.43 0.83 19.77
CA ASP A 70 -57.58 0.72 20.63
C ASP A 70 -58.38 2.03 20.63
N SER A 71 -59.70 1.95 20.97
CA SER A 71 -60.63 3.08 20.89
C SER A 71 -60.13 4.32 21.64
N GLN A 72 -59.56 4.15 22.84
CA GLN A 72 -59.04 5.25 23.64
C GLN A 72 -57.79 5.92 23.01
N SER A 73 -56.87 5.13 22.47
CA SER A 73 -55.68 5.64 21.76
C SER A 73 -56.06 6.30 20.45
N GLY A 74 -57.08 5.81 19.75
CA GLY A 74 -57.66 6.38 18.55
C GLY A 74 -58.26 7.78 18.79
N GLU A 75 -59.06 7.94 19.84
CA GLU A 75 -59.61 9.26 20.22
C GLU A 75 -58.51 10.27 20.56
N ASN A 76 -57.47 9.86 21.29
CA ASN A 76 -56.34 10.73 21.59
C ASN A 76 -55.60 11.21 20.31
N VAL A 77 -55.42 10.34 19.32
CA VAL A 77 -54.83 10.72 18.01
C VAL A 77 -55.72 11.71 17.27
N MET A 78 -57.04 11.50 17.26
CA MET A 78 -58.00 12.42 16.62
C MET A 78 -58.02 13.78 17.28
N GLU A 79 -57.89 13.85 18.61
CA GLU A 79 -57.80 15.11 19.35
C GLU A 79 -56.54 15.88 18.99
N ILE A 80 -55.38 15.19 18.87
CA ILE A 80 -54.13 15.79 18.40
C ILE A 80 -54.27 16.36 16.98
N LEU A 81 -54.91 15.62 16.06
CA LEU A 81 -55.15 16.09 14.70
C LEU A 81 -56.04 17.34 14.67
N ARG A 82 -57.11 17.40 15.52
CA ARG A 82 -57.96 18.60 15.66
C ARG A 82 -57.18 19.79 16.18
N GLN A 83 -56.31 19.61 17.20
CA GLN A 83 -55.46 20.69 17.71
C GLN A 83 -54.51 21.22 16.64
N LEU A 84 -53.86 20.33 15.86
CA LEU A 84 -53.00 20.73 14.75
C LEU A 84 -53.76 21.51 13.66
N HIS A 85 -55.00 21.09 13.37
CA HIS A 85 -55.85 21.86 12.42
C HIS A 85 -56.17 23.26 12.96
N GLN A 86 -56.50 23.40 14.25
CA GLN A 86 -56.73 24.70 14.90
C GLN A 86 -55.48 25.57 14.90
N GLU A 87 -54.27 24.98 14.91
CA GLU A 87 -52.98 25.69 14.79
C GLU A 87 -52.71 26.17 13.35
N GLY A 88 -53.54 25.80 12.37
CA GLY A 88 -53.41 26.24 10.98
C GLY A 88 -52.85 25.20 10.01
N HIS A 89 -52.68 23.93 10.44
CA HIS A 89 -52.29 22.85 9.52
C HIS A 89 -53.47 22.38 8.70
N THR A 90 -53.28 22.14 7.40
CA THR A 90 -54.26 21.45 6.56
C THR A 90 -54.10 19.96 6.72
N ILE A 91 -55.17 19.25 7.14
CA ILE A 91 -55.14 17.79 7.34
C ILE A 91 -55.98 17.11 6.27
N ILE A 92 -55.35 16.22 5.52
CA ILE A 92 -56.00 15.36 4.55
C ILE A 92 -55.94 13.94 5.12
N MET A 93 -57.10 13.39 5.47
CA MET A 93 -57.22 12.10 6.10
C MET A 93 -57.89 11.11 5.15
N VAL A 94 -57.32 9.93 4.99
CA VAL A 94 -57.91 8.81 4.28
C VAL A 94 -58.35 7.76 5.31
N THR A 95 -59.62 7.36 5.29
CA THR A 95 -60.15 6.35 6.20
C THR A 95 -61.36 5.66 5.61
N HIS A 96 -61.61 4.42 5.98
CA HIS A 96 -62.82 3.69 5.67
C HIS A 96 -63.85 3.77 6.82
N ASP A 97 -63.48 4.34 7.97
CA ASP A 97 -64.37 4.51 9.12
C ASP A 97 -65.18 5.79 8.99
N LYS A 98 -66.54 5.62 8.91
CA LYS A 98 -67.47 6.73 8.77
C LYS A 98 -67.50 7.66 10.00
N HIS A 99 -67.24 7.16 11.21
CA HIS A 99 -67.20 7.98 12.42
C HIS A 99 -66.01 8.93 12.40
N ILE A 100 -64.87 8.43 11.95
CA ILE A 100 -63.65 9.23 11.80
C ILE A 100 -63.82 10.26 10.68
N ALA A 101 -64.35 9.85 9.53
CA ALA A 101 -64.63 10.72 8.39
C ALA A 101 -65.56 11.88 8.75
N ALA A 102 -66.60 11.61 9.58
CA ALA A 102 -67.57 12.61 10.03
C ALA A 102 -66.95 13.73 10.91
N SER A 103 -65.77 13.53 11.46
CA SER A 103 -65.04 14.54 12.24
C SER A 103 -64.35 15.61 11.37
N ALA A 104 -64.27 15.43 10.05
CA ALA A 104 -63.65 16.37 9.11
C ALA A 104 -64.63 17.46 8.66
N ASN A 105 -64.10 18.65 8.33
CA ASN A 105 -64.89 19.77 7.83
C ASN A 105 -65.39 19.58 6.38
N ARG A 106 -64.76 18.70 5.60
CA ARG A 106 -65.15 18.29 4.26
C ARG A 106 -64.88 16.82 4.07
N MET A 107 -65.87 16.09 3.54
CA MET A 107 -65.80 14.67 3.28
C MET A 107 -65.99 14.40 1.79
N ILE A 108 -65.05 13.73 1.18
CA ILE A 108 -65.08 13.30 -0.22
C ILE A 108 -65.17 11.76 -0.22
N GLU A 109 -66.26 11.20 -0.70
CA GLU A 109 -66.42 9.76 -0.82
C GLU A 109 -66.00 9.29 -2.21
N ILE A 110 -65.08 8.33 -2.24
CA ILE A 110 -64.54 7.76 -3.48
C ILE A 110 -64.89 6.28 -3.54
N LYS A 111 -65.46 5.82 -4.66
CA LYS A 111 -65.69 4.41 -4.94
C LYS A 111 -65.30 4.10 -6.38
N ASP A 112 -64.56 3.00 -6.57
CA ASP A 112 -64.07 2.54 -7.87
C ASP A 112 -63.35 3.66 -8.68
N GLY A 113 -62.57 4.50 -7.97
CA GLY A 113 -61.82 5.61 -8.57
C GLY A 113 -62.67 6.84 -8.97
N LYS A 114 -63.98 6.86 -8.64
CA LYS A 114 -64.87 7.98 -8.94
C LYS A 114 -65.37 8.65 -7.65
N ILE A 115 -65.44 9.96 -7.65
CA ILE A 115 -66.07 10.73 -6.57
C ILE A 115 -67.57 10.54 -6.63
N ILE A 116 -68.16 10.01 -5.52
CA ILE A 116 -69.59 9.77 -5.40
C ILE A 116 -70.26 10.93 -4.68
N SER A 117 -69.66 11.45 -3.62
CA SER A 117 -70.19 12.60 -2.88
C SER A 117 -69.08 13.52 -2.42
N ASP A 118 -69.40 14.81 -2.30
CA ASP A 118 -68.50 15.85 -1.77
C ASP A 118 -69.36 16.73 -0.86
N THR A 119 -69.22 16.52 0.44
CA THR A 119 -70.07 17.22 1.45
C THR A 119 -69.17 18.10 2.33
N GLN A 120 -69.55 19.37 2.45
CA GLN A 120 -68.88 20.31 3.32
C GLN A 120 -69.71 20.57 4.55
N THR A 121 -69.22 20.22 5.73
CA THR A 121 -69.94 20.25 7.01
C THR A 121 -69.74 21.60 7.73
N GLN A 122 -68.65 22.29 7.48
CA GLN A 122 -68.33 23.61 8.10
C GLN A 122 -67.57 24.53 7.13
N PRO A 123 -67.82 25.85 7.17
CA PRO A 123 -67.08 26.78 6.33
C PRO A 123 -65.62 26.86 6.75
N VAL A 124 -64.71 26.76 5.78
CA VAL A 124 -63.27 26.80 6.00
C VAL A 124 -62.89 28.23 6.39
N LYS A 125 -62.53 28.49 7.65
CA LYS A 125 -61.85 29.72 8.06
C LYS A 125 -60.39 29.60 7.69
N SER A 126 -60.00 30.20 6.58
CA SER A 126 -58.60 30.29 6.17
C SER A 126 -57.83 31.25 7.08
N SER A 127 -57.22 30.75 8.13
CA SER A 127 -56.17 31.46 8.87
C SER A 127 -54.84 30.82 8.54
N VAL A 128 -54.25 31.25 7.44
CA VAL A 128 -52.84 30.92 7.12
C VAL A 128 -51.97 31.69 8.10
N LYS A 129 -51.70 31.14 9.27
CA LYS A 129 -50.54 31.53 10.07
C LYS A 129 -49.31 30.88 9.43
N ASN A 130 -48.37 31.69 8.96
CA ASN A 130 -47.06 31.25 8.49
C ASN A 130 -46.39 30.40 9.58
N SER A 131 -46.65 29.11 9.58
CA SER A 131 -45.84 28.17 10.33
C SER A 131 -44.45 28.16 9.65
N GLY A 132 -43.44 28.61 10.39
CA GLY A 132 -42.10 28.78 9.85
C GLY A 132 -41.56 27.45 9.29
N VAL A 133 -41.73 27.29 8.00
CA VAL A 133 -41.11 26.21 7.25
C VAL A 133 -39.60 26.46 7.29
N PHE A 134 -38.87 25.55 7.93
CA PHE A 134 -37.42 25.64 7.94
C PHE A 134 -36.88 25.48 6.53
N LYS A 135 -36.55 26.59 5.85
CA LYS A 135 -35.86 26.57 4.56
C LYS A 135 -34.42 26.12 4.78
N GLY A 136 -34.19 24.84 4.65
CA GLY A 136 -32.88 24.21 4.81
C GLY A 136 -31.84 24.92 3.91
N ARG A 137 -30.72 25.27 4.51
CA ARG A 137 -29.57 25.84 3.80
C ARG A 137 -28.97 24.76 2.91
N PHE A 138 -28.90 25.02 1.60
CA PHE A 138 -28.21 24.16 0.64
C PHE A 138 -26.71 24.15 0.97
N GLY A 139 -26.19 23.06 1.53
CA GLY A 139 -24.75 22.91 1.80
C GLY A 139 -24.42 21.60 2.51
N PHE A 140 -23.22 21.12 2.30
CA PHE A 140 -22.64 20.00 3.05
C PHE A 140 -22.57 20.36 4.53
N SER A 141 -23.42 19.76 5.34
CA SER A 141 -23.38 19.91 6.79
C SER A 141 -22.46 18.84 7.39
N LYS A 142 -21.55 19.26 8.28
CA LYS A 142 -20.70 18.32 9.06
C LYS A 142 -21.56 17.27 9.79
N ASP A 143 -22.75 17.66 10.25
CA ASP A 143 -23.68 16.77 10.94
C ASP A 143 -24.25 15.67 10.03
N GLN A 144 -24.55 15.99 8.76
CA GLN A 144 -25.00 15.01 7.77
C GLN A 144 -23.90 13.98 7.46
N LEU A 145 -22.67 14.43 7.36
CA LEU A 145 -21.51 13.57 7.09
C LEU A 145 -21.22 12.66 8.28
N MET A 146 -21.30 13.19 9.50
CA MET A 146 -21.13 12.41 10.73
C MET A 146 -22.21 11.36 10.89
N GLU A 147 -23.47 11.71 10.57
CA GLU A 147 -24.59 10.76 10.63
C GLU A 147 -24.46 9.67 9.56
N ALA A 148 -24.07 10.03 8.32
CA ALA A 148 -23.78 9.07 7.27
C ALA A 148 -22.66 8.11 7.69
N PHE A 149 -21.60 8.62 8.32
CA PHE A 149 -20.51 7.82 8.89
C PHE A 149 -21.03 6.84 9.98
N ARG A 150 -21.82 7.32 10.94
CA ARG A 150 -22.39 6.48 11.99
C ARG A 150 -23.29 5.39 11.42
N MET A 151 -24.13 5.74 10.45
CA MET A 151 -25.00 4.76 9.77
C MET A 151 -24.19 3.72 9.03
N SER A 152 -23.10 4.13 8.33
CA SER A 152 -22.20 3.22 7.62
C SER A 152 -21.49 2.25 8.57
N VAL A 153 -20.98 2.74 9.70
CA VAL A 153 -20.37 1.88 10.73
C VAL A 153 -21.39 0.91 11.31
N SER A 154 -22.61 1.38 11.61
CA SER A 154 -23.70 0.52 12.12
C SER A 154 -24.08 -0.56 11.12
N ALA A 155 -24.13 -0.24 9.82
CA ALA A 155 -24.42 -1.19 8.75
C ALA A 155 -23.33 -2.27 8.63
N ILE A 156 -22.06 -1.88 8.70
CA ILE A 156 -20.92 -2.80 8.68
C ILE A 156 -20.99 -3.78 9.86
N VAL A 157 -21.28 -3.28 11.06
CA VAL A 157 -21.38 -4.10 12.28
C VAL A 157 -22.61 -5.00 12.27
N ALA A 158 -23.74 -4.55 11.71
CA ALA A 158 -24.97 -5.33 11.61
C ALA A 158 -24.83 -6.55 10.67
N HIS A 159 -24.04 -6.43 9.59
CA HIS A 159 -23.87 -7.48 8.57
C HIS A 159 -22.41 -7.96 8.50
N LYS A 160 -21.86 -8.43 9.63
CA LYS A 160 -20.43 -8.79 9.80
C LYS A 160 -19.90 -9.74 8.73
N MET A 161 -20.60 -10.82 8.42
CA MET A 161 -20.14 -11.82 7.44
C MET A 161 -20.02 -11.24 6.03
N ARG A 162 -20.98 -10.40 5.61
CA ARG A 162 -20.94 -9.74 4.31
C ARG A 162 -19.77 -8.75 4.23
N SER A 163 -19.63 -7.91 5.25
CA SER A 163 -18.56 -6.93 5.33
C SER A 163 -17.18 -7.61 5.32
N LEU A 164 -17.04 -8.73 6.03
CA LEU A 164 -15.80 -9.51 6.04
C LEU A 164 -15.47 -10.11 4.67
N LEU A 165 -16.47 -10.71 3.99
CA LEU A 165 -16.27 -11.25 2.64
C LEU A 165 -15.92 -10.16 1.62
N THR A 166 -16.53 -8.98 1.75
CA THR A 166 -16.21 -7.83 0.89
C THR A 166 -14.79 -7.35 1.12
N MET A 167 -14.38 -7.24 2.41
CA MET A 167 -13.02 -6.82 2.76
C MET A 167 -11.98 -7.84 2.35
N LEU A 168 -12.29 -9.15 2.33
CA LEU A 168 -11.34 -10.22 2.04
C LEU A 168 -10.66 -10.04 0.68
N GLY A 169 -11.42 -9.69 -0.36
CA GLY A 169 -10.86 -9.42 -1.69
C GLY A 169 -9.87 -8.25 -1.70
N ILE A 170 -10.17 -7.19 -0.94
CA ILE A 170 -9.28 -6.02 -0.80
C ILE A 170 -8.06 -6.36 0.06
N ILE A 171 -8.26 -7.08 1.18
CA ILE A 171 -7.18 -7.51 2.06
C ILE A 171 -6.16 -8.34 1.27
N ILE A 172 -6.62 -9.37 0.53
CA ILE A 172 -5.74 -10.20 -0.30
C ILE A 172 -5.04 -9.36 -1.38
N GLY A 173 -5.78 -8.51 -2.08
CA GLY A 173 -5.23 -7.65 -3.12
C GLY A 173 -4.13 -6.73 -2.59
N ILE A 174 -4.39 -5.99 -1.52
CA ILE A 174 -3.42 -5.04 -0.93
C ILE A 174 -2.25 -5.77 -0.28
N THR A 175 -2.51 -6.87 0.45
CA THR A 175 -1.44 -7.69 1.03
C THR A 175 -0.48 -8.18 -0.06
N SER A 176 -0.99 -8.72 -1.15
CA SER A 176 -0.18 -9.20 -2.28
C SER A 176 0.64 -8.07 -2.90
N VAL A 177 0.00 -6.92 -3.20
CA VAL A 177 0.66 -5.76 -3.79
C VAL A 177 1.81 -5.26 -2.92
N VAL A 178 1.50 -4.98 -1.64
CA VAL A 178 2.48 -4.41 -0.70
C VAL A 178 3.63 -5.39 -0.44
N SER A 179 3.33 -6.69 -0.28
CA SER A 179 4.35 -7.72 -0.05
C SER A 179 5.28 -7.89 -1.25
N VAL A 180 4.74 -7.91 -2.47
CA VAL A 180 5.55 -8.09 -3.69
C VAL A 180 6.39 -6.86 -3.98
N VAL A 181 5.86 -5.65 -3.77
CA VAL A 181 6.64 -4.40 -3.89
C VAL A 181 7.75 -4.35 -2.84
N ALA A 182 7.46 -4.77 -1.59
CA ALA A 182 8.47 -4.82 -0.52
C ALA A 182 9.59 -5.82 -0.84
N LEU A 183 9.25 -7.00 -1.39
CA LEU A 183 10.22 -8.00 -1.83
C LEU A 183 11.07 -7.47 -2.99
N GLY A 184 10.45 -6.81 -3.98
CA GLY A 184 11.16 -6.19 -5.10
C GLY A 184 12.15 -5.11 -4.65
N ASN A 185 11.76 -4.27 -3.70
CA ASN A 185 12.65 -3.25 -3.12
C ASN A 185 13.81 -3.88 -2.34
N GLY A 186 13.53 -4.89 -1.52
CA GLY A 186 14.55 -5.60 -0.77
C GLY A 186 15.57 -6.30 -1.68
N SER A 187 15.07 -6.99 -2.71
CA SER A 187 15.92 -7.62 -3.72
C SER A 187 16.80 -6.60 -4.46
N GLN A 188 16.24 -5.47 -4.87
CA GLN A 188 17.02 -4.39 -5.49
C GLN A 188 18.10 -3.86 -4.55
N GLN A 189 17.77 -3.60 -3.30
CA GLN A 189 18.75 -3.11 -2.31
C GLN A 189 19.89 -4.11 -2.14
N LYS A 190 19.59 -5.41 -2.02
CA LYS A 190 20.60 -6.46 -1.89
C LYS A 190 21.49 -6.57 -3.11
N ILE A 191 20.92 -6.49 -4.32
CA ILE A 191 21.70 -6.48 -5.56
C ILE A 191 22.61 -5.25 -5.63
N LEU A 192 22.12 -4.06 -5.28
CA LEU A 192 22.93 -2.84 -5.26
C LEU A 192 24.05 -2.90 -4.20
N GLU A 193 23.79 -3.49 -3.03
CA GLU A 193 24.83 -3.74 -2.02
C GLU A 193 25.93 -4.68 -2.57
N ASN A 194 25.52 -5.76 -3.23
CA ASN A 194 26.47 -6.68 -3.85
C ASN A 194 27.31 -6.00 -4.96
N ILE A 195 26.72 -5.08 -5.74
CA ILE A 195 27.44 -4.34 -6.79
C ILE A 195 28.39 -3.31 -6.19
N ARG A 196 28.02 -2.66 -5.09
CA ARG A 196 28.93 -1.73 -4.40
C ARG A 196 30.25 -2.38 -3.99
N GLY A 197 30.25 -3.70 -3.73
CA GLY A 197 31.45 -4.49 -3.48
C GLY A 197 32.32 -4.73 -4.71
N ILE A 198 31.86 -4.41 -5.94
CA ILE A 198 32.67 -4.53 -7.18
C ILE A 198 33.50 -3.27 -7.44
N GLY A 199 33.24 -2.19 -6.70
CA GLY A 199 33.78 -0.86 -6.95
C GLY A 199 32.88 -0.05 -7.89
N THR A 200 32.78 1.25 -7.62
CA THR A 200 32.05 2.18 -8.49
C THR A 200 33.01 2.72 -9.56
N ASN A 201 32.48 2.92 -10.77
CA ASN A 201 33.25 3.49 -11.90
C ASN A 201 34.50 2.66 -12.28
N THR A 202 34.37 1.31 -12.20
CA THR A 202 35.47 0.39 -12.51
C THR A 202 35.23 -0.37 -13.80
N ILE A 203 36.28 -0.59 -14.55
CA ILE A 203 36.33 -1.39 -15.77
C ILE A 203 37.34 -2.52 -15.56
N THR A 204 36.89 -3.76 -15.63
CA THR A 204 37.77 -4.93 -15.53
C THR A 204 37.93 -5.57 -16.90
N ILE A 205 39.16 -5.76 -17.31
CA ILE A 205 39.59 -6.33 -18.58
C ILE A 205 40.08 -7.75 -18.32
N PHE A 206 39.51 -8.73 -18.98
CA PHE A 206 39.84 -10.15 -18.85
C PHE A 206 40.41 -10.70 -20.14
N ASN A 207 41.24 -11.75 -20.03
CA ASN A 207 41.69 -12.52 -21.17
C ASN A 207 40.52 -13.27 -21.86
N GLY A 208 40.60 -13.46 -23.17
CA GLY A 208 39.62 -14.23 -23.95
C GLY A 208 38.55 -13.37 -24.62
N THR A 209 37.61 -14.01 -25.30
CA THR A 209 36.60 -13.33 -26.14
C THR A 209 35.27 -13.14 -25.46
N GLY A 210 35.08 -13.71 -24.26
CA GLY A 210 33.80 -13.61 -23.51
C GLY A 210 33.78 -14.49 -22.27
N PHE A 211 32.67 -14.35 -21.50
CA PHE A 211 32.44 -15.18 -20.32
C PHE A 211 32.31 -16.67 -20.72
N GLY A 212 33.09 -17.55 -20.05
CA GLY A 212 33.04 -19.00 -20.29
C GLY A 212 33.90 -19.49 -21.44
N ASP A 213 34.71 -18.63 -22.05
CA ASP A 213 35.70 -19.04 -23.04
C ASP A 213 36.75 -19.94 -22.38
N ARG A 214 36.67 -21.26 -22.61
CA ARG A 214 37.62 -22.26 -22.09
C ARG A 214 39.07 -22.05 -22.59
N ARG A 215 39.24 -21.27 -23.65
CA ARG A 215 40.58 -20.93 -24.17
C ARG A 215 41.17 -19.70 -23.48
N ALA A 216 40.40 -18.96 -22.70
CA ALA A 216 40.84 -17.76 -21.99
C ALA A 216 42.03 -18.03 -21.08
N GLU A 217 42.10 -19.20 -20.42
CA GLU A 217 43.23 -19.62 -19.59
C GLU A 217 44.51 -19.91 -20.43
N GLN A 218 44.37 -20.33 -21.68
CA GLN A 218 45.47 -20.59 -22.59
C GLN A 218 45.91 -19.32 -23.34
N MET A 219 44.98 -18.37 -23.56
CA MET A 219 45.20 -17.09 -24.25
C MET A 219 45.53 -15.95 -23.27
N GLN A 220 46.39 -16.19 -22.29
CA GLN A 220 46.81 -15.14 -21.36
C GLN A 220 47.70 -14.11 -22.08
N ASN A 221 47.10 -13.13 -22.74
CA ASN A 221 47.78 -12.11 -23.52
C ASN A 221 47.98 -10.78 -22.78
N LEU A 222 47.19 -10.56 -21.69
CA LEU A 222 47.35 -9.36 -20.87
C LEU A 222 48.67 -9.39 -20.10
N THR A 223 49.38 -8.26 -20.12
CA THR A 223 50.69 -8.09 -19.49
C THR A 223 50.70 -6.89 -18.53
N VAL A 224 51.69 -6.83 -17.64
CA VAL A 224 51.93 -5.66 -16.78
C VAL A 224 52.23 -4.41 -17.62
N SER A 225 52.82 -4.57 -18.82
CA SER A 225 53.08 -3.46 -19.75
C SER A 225 51.78 -2.82 -20.24
N ASP A 226 50.70 -3.61 -20.40
CA ASP A 226 49.38 -3.07 -20.78
C ASP A 226 48.76 -2.27 -19.64
N ALA A 227 48.88 -2.77 -18.40
CA ALA A 227 48.44 -2.04 -17.21
C ALA A 227 49.18 -0.69 -17.08
N ASN A 228 50.50 -0.69 -17.27
CA ASN A 228 51.31 0.55 -17.23
C ASN A 228 50.96 1.54 -18.36
N THR A 229 50.58 1.04 -19.55
CA THR A 229 50.17 1.93 -20.64
C THR A 229 48.77 2.53 -20.35
N LEU A 230 47.88 1.75 -19.74
CA LEU A 230 46.55 2.21 -19.30
C LEU A 230 46.67 3.27 -18.19
N SER A 231 47.59 3.13 -17.25
CA SER A 231 47.80 4.12 -16.17
C SER A 231 48.21 5.50 -16.65
N GLN A 232 48.75 5.61 -17.85
CA GLN A 232 49.17 6.88 -18.47
C GLN A 232 48.03 7.61 -19.20
N GLN A 233 46.82 7.00 -19.28
CA GLN A 233 45.69 7.60 -19.99
C GLN A 233 44.99 8.62 -19.11
N THR A 234 44.52 9.72 -19.68
CA THR A 234 43.89 10.83 -18.98
C THR A 234 42.51 10.47 -18.36
N TYR A 235 41.86 9.44 -18.87
CA TYR A 235 40.57 8.95 -18.36
C TYR A 235 40.74 7.92 -17.23
N VAL A 236 41.96 7.60 -16.85
CA VAL A 236 42.27 6.59 -15.83
C VAL A 236 42.74 7.26 -14.54
N GLN A 237 42.07 6.93 -13.43
CA GLN A 237 42.48 7.36 -12.10
C GLN A 237 43.50 6.41 -11.49
N SER A 238 43.27 5.10 -11.56
CA SER A 238 44.20 4.08 -11.08
C SER A 238 44.05 2.76 -11.84
N VAL A 239 45.10 1.93 -11.85
CA VAL A 239 45.12 0.64 -12.54
C VAL A 239 45.71 -0.43 -11.63
N THR A 240 45.01 -1.53 -11.55
CA THR A 240 45.42 -2.71 -10.78
C THR A 240 45.59 -3.92 -11.70
N PRO A 241 46.82 -4.38 -11.95
CA PRO A 241 47.01 -5.71 -12.53
C PRO A 241 46.65 -6.78 -11.51
N ASN A 242 45.82 -7.74 -11.90
CA ASN A 242 45.36 -8.81 -11.05
C ASN A 242 45.93 -10.15 -11.52
N SER A 243 46.49 -10.90 -10.59
CA SER A 243 46.89 -12.28 -10.76
C SER A 243 46.19 -13.11 -9.71
N ALA A 244 45.74 -14.31 -10.03
CA ALA A 244 45.08 -15.18 -9.07
C ALA A 244 45.71 -16.56 -9.10
N SER A 245 45.82 -17.17 -7.94
CA SER A 245 46.24 -18.55 -7.78
C SER A 245 45.37 -19.26 -6.75
N SER A 246 44.77 -20.38 -7.12
CA SER A 246 44.01 -21.22 -6.19
C SER A 246 44.94 -22.32 -5.65
N GLY A 247 44.75 -22.65 -4.39
CA GLY A 247 45.63 -23.66 -3.77
C GLY A 247 45.30 -23.98 -2.34
N THR A 248 46.20 -24.73 -1.71
CA THR A 248 46.09 -25.13 -0.32
C THR A 248 46.91 -24.20 0.58
N LEU A 249 46.24 -23.67 1.59
CA LEU A 249 46.85 -22.93 2.68
C LEU A 249 47.06 -23.84 3.88
N ILE A 250 48.24 -23.78 4.50
CA ILE A 250 48.57 -24.55 5.70
C ILE A 250 48.91 -23.57 6.83
N TYR A 251 48.27 -23.76 7.97
CA TYR A 251 48.61 -23.06 9.22
C TYR A 251 48.44 -24.00 10.41
N ALA A 252 49.44 -24.10 11.30
CA ALA A 252 49.42 -24.90 12.53
C ALA A 252 48.87 -26.33 12.32
N ASN A 253 49.40 -27.04 11.33
CA ASN A 253 49.01 -28.43 10.96
C ASN A 253 47.58 -28.59 10.40
N LYS A 254 46.86 -27.49 10.11
CA LYS A 254 45.57 -27.54 9.42
C LYS A 254 45.75 -27.10 7.96
N ALA A 255 45.14 -27.82 7.04
CA ALA A 255 45.14 -27.52 5.62
C ALA A 255 43.75 -26.98 5.18
N PHE A 256 43.71 -25.89 4.43
CA PHE A 256 42.54 -25.25 3.89
C PHE A 256 42.64 -25.32 2.36
N SER A 257 41.84 -26.19 1.73
CA SER A 257 41.93 -26.48 0.28
C SER A 257 41.21 -25.48 -0.61
N THR A 258 40.26 -24.70 -0.08
CA THR A 258 39.44 -23.72 -0.83
C THR A 258 39.98 -22.28 -0.70
N THR A 259 41.30 -22.11 -0.78
CA THR A 259 41.90 -20.80 -0.62
C THR A 259 42.22 -20.19 -1.97
N SER A 260 41.80 -18.94 -2.17
CA SER A 260 42.12 -18.10 -3.32
C SER A 260 43.12 -17.04 -2.91
N LEU A 261 44.29 -17.06 -3.52
CA LEU A 261 45.31 -16.01 -3.37
C LEU A 261 45.20 -15.03 -4.55
N LYS A 262 44.86 -13.79 -4.26
CA LYS A 262 44.80 -12.69 -5.25
C LYS A 262 46.03 -11.86 -5.17
N GLY A 263 46.76 -11.77 -6.29
CA GLY A 263 47.86 -10.86 -6.48
C GLY A 263 47.34 -9.51 -6.95
N VAL A 264 47.57 -8.46 -6.17
CA VAL A 264 46.99 -7.13 -6.37
C VAL A 264 48.03 -6.03 -6.18
N SER A 265 47.78 -4.82 -6.66
CA SER A 265 48.58 -3.63 -6.35
C SER A 265 48.13 -2.98 -5.04
N GLU A 266 48.89 -1.98 -4.58
CA GLU A 266 48.55 -1.16 -3.42
C GLU A 266 47.26 -0.38 -3.58
N GLU A 267 46.90 0.03 -4.79
CA GLU A 267 45.69 0.78 -5.13
C GLU A 267 44.43 -0.09 -5.15
N SER A 268 44.60 -1.40 -5.20
CA SER A 268 43.48 -2.36 -5.36
C SER A 268 42.43 -2.25 -4.26
N PHE A 269 42.84 -1.96 -3.04
CA PHE A 269 41.94 -1.87 -1.89
C PHE A 269 40.99 -0.68 -2.01
N ASP A 270 41.48 0.44 -2.54
CA ASP A 270 40.63 1.61 -2.83
C ASP A 270 39.72 1.37 -4.04
N VAL A 271 40.27 0.76 -5.10
CA VAL A 271 39.52 0.42 -6.31
C VAL A 271 38.38 -0.58 -6.03
N GLU A 272 38.66 -1.56 -5.21
CA GLU A 272 37.64 -2.60 -4.83
C GLU A 272 36.80 -2.22 -3.61
N GLY A 273 37.07 -1.06 -2.98
CA GLY A 273 36.32 -0.58 -1.81
C GLY A 273 36.55 -1.41 -0.54
N LEU A 274 37.65 -2.16 -0.46
CA LEU A 274 38.03 -2.97 0.71
C LEU A 274 38.60 -2.09 1.82
N LYS A 275 38.03 -2.17 3.02
CA LYS A 275 38.50 -1.36 4.16
C LYS A 275 39.38 -2.16 5.08
N LEU A 276 40.46 -1.54 5.54
CA LEU A 276 41.36 -2.11 6.54
C LEU A 276 40.65 -2.20 7.91
N LYS A 277 40.69 -3.37 8.53
CA LYS A 277 40.16 -3.63 9.88
C LYS A 277 41.30 -3.66 10.93
N GLN A 278 42.38 -4.33 10.60
CA GLN A 278 43.56 -4.48 11.48
C GLN A 278 44.86 -4.48 10.67
N GLY A 279 45.95 -3.98 11.22
CA GLY A 279 47.25 -4.00 10.58
C GLY A 279 47.48 -2.86 9.59
N ARG A 280 48.12 -3.16 8.44
CA ARG A 280 48.38 -2.21 7.34
C ARG A 280 48.02 -2.81 5.98
N LEU A 281 47.75 -1.95 5.01
CA LEU A 281 47.61 -2.33 3.60
C LEU A 281 48.95 -2.62 2.95
N LEU A 282 48.93 -3.12 1.70
CA LEU A 282 50.12 -3.22 0.86
C LEU A 282 50.66 -1.82 0.55
N SER A 283 51.97 -1.71 0.49
CA SER A 283 52.65 -0.50 0.03
C SER A 283 53.29 -0.71 -1.35
N ALA A 284 53.57 0.37 -2.06
CA ALA A 284 54.31 0.31 -3.33
C ALA A 284 55.68 -0.40 -3.18
N GLN A 285 56.33 -0.28 -2.01
CA GLN A 285 57.52 -0.99 -1.69
C GLN A 285 57.35 -2.49 -1.61
N ASP A 286 56.25 -2.97 -0.96
CA ASP A 286 55.94 -4.41 -0.90
C ASP A 286 55.76 -5.00 -2.32
N VAL A 287 55.15 -4.23 -3.23
CA VAL A 287 54.97 -4.63 -4.64
C VAL A 287 56.31 -4.64 -5.39
N ALA A 288 57.14 -3.61 -5.24
CA ALA A 288 58.40 -3.48 -5.94
C ALA A 288 59.42 -4.57 -5.49
N GLU A 289 59.46 -4.88 -4.20
CA GLU A 289 60.39 -5.85 -3.61
C GLU A 289 59.93 -7.31 -3.70
N ASN A 290 58.76 -7.57 -4.28
CA ASN A 290 58.12 -8.92 -4.27
C ASN A 290 58.03 -9.48 -2.83
N ALA A 291 57.57 -8.66 -1.89
CA ALA A 291 57.50 -9.01 -0.48
C ALA A 291 56.56 -10.19 -0.21
N GLN A 292 57.02 -11.13 0.63
CA GLN A 292 56.22 -12.29 1.02
C GLN A 292 55.24 -11.94 2.15
N VAL A 293 54.37 -11.00 1.86
CA VAL A 293 53.33 -10.50 2.77
C VAL A 293 51.92 -10.75 2.19
N ALA A 294 50.95 -10.90 3.06
CA ALA A 294 49.55 -11.07 2.65
C ALA A 294 48.60 -10.40 3.63
N LEU A 295 47.46 -9.96 3.11
CA LEU A 295 46.28 -9.64 3.89
C LEU A 295 45.26 -10.76 3.77
N ILE A 296 44.36 -10.87 4.76
CA ILE A 296 43.27 -11.83 4.76
C ILE A 296 41.95 -11.10 4.93
N ASP A 297 40.88 -11.67 4.41
CA ASP A 297 39.52 -11.20 4.69
C ASP A 297 39.03 -11.68 6.08
N GLU A 298 37.88 -11.14 6.54
CA GLU A 298 37.31 -11.51 7.85
C GLU A 298 36.92 -12.97 7.90
N SER A 299 36.44 -13.53 6.79
CA SER A 299 36.07 -14.94 6.69
C SER A 299 37.27 -15.86 6.83
N ALA A 300 38.39 -15.53 6.17
CA ALA A 300 39.64 -16.25 6.34
C ALA A 300 40.21 -16.09 7.76
N LYS A 301 40.11 -14.90 8.38
CA LYS A 301 40.50 -14.69 9.77
C LYS A 301 39.71 -15.62 10.70
N LYS A 302 38.39 -15.68 10.58
CA LYS A 302 37.54 -16.54 11.42
C LYS A 302 37.84 -18.04 11.25
N ALA A 303 38.11 -18.44 10.01
CA ALA A 303 38.39 -19.85 9.70
C ALA A 303 39.79 -20.30 10.14
N ILE A 304 40.81 -19.45 9.89
CA ILE A 304 42.21 -19.82 10.10
C ILE A 304 42.67 -19.47 11.53
N PHE A 305 42.24 -18.32 12.06
CA PHE A 305 42.65 -17.73 13.34
C PHE A 305 41.47 -17.45 14.28
N PRO A 306 40.63 -18.42 14.67
CA PRO A 306 39.38 -18.17 15.41
C PRO A 306 39.61 -17.44 16.76
N ASN A 307 40.71 -17.75 17.45
CA ASN A 307 41.03 -17.20 18.78
C ASN A 307 42.37 -16.51 18.86
N GLU A 308 43.05 -16.27 17.72
CA GLU A 308 44.38 -15.69 17.67
C GLU A 308 44.41 -14.38 16.88
N ASN A 309 45.38 -13.52 17.21
CA ASN A 309 45.68 -12.36 16.37
C ASN A 309 46.45 -12.83 15.14
N PRO A 310 45.96 -12.64 13.91
CA PRO A 310 46.66 -13.06 12.69
C PRO A 310 47.90 -12.23 12.34
N LEU A 311 48.04 -11.00 12.87
CA LEU A 311 49.12 -10.11 12.49
C LEU A 311 50.48 -10.69 12.86
N GLY A 312 51.42 -10.66 11.89
CA GLY A 312 52.79 -11.18 12.04
C GLY A 312 52.91 -12.70 11.91
N LYS A 313 51.78 -13.43 11.91
CA LYS A 313 51.81 -14.89 11.72
C LYS A 313 52.18 -15.25 10.29
N VAL A 314 52.81 -16.41 10.12
CA VAL A 314 53.22 -16.92 8.80
C VAL A 314 52.34 -18.08 8.42
N VAL A 315 51.72 -18.01 7.26
CA VAL A 315 50.93 -19.08 6.63
C VAL A 315 51.70 -19.64 5.43
N ILE A 316 51.50 -20.88 5.08
CA ILE A 316 52.18 -21.52 3.93
C ILE A 316 51.09 -21.70 2.84
N PHE A 317 51.26 -21.01 1.73
CA PHE A 317 50.39 -21.18 0.56
C PHE A 317 51.18 -21.85 -0.58
N ASN A 318 50.69 -22.99 -1.06
CA ASN A 318 51.36 -23.75 -2.12
C ASN A 318 52.90 -23.90 -1.88
N LYS A 319 53.28 -24.28 -0.65
CA LYS A 319 54.67 -24.45 -0.19
C LYS A 319 55.50 -23.13 -0.11
N ARG A 320 54.86 -21.97 -0.21
CA ARG A 320 55.51 -20.67 -0.05
C ARG A 320 55.03 -19.97 1.22
N PRO A 321 55.93 -19.45 2.06
CA PRO A 321 55.54 -18.73 3.27
C PRO A 321 55.04 -17.32 2.92
N LEU A 322 53.96 -16.90 3.57
CA LEU A 322 53.42 -15.51 3.49
C LEU A 322 53.15 -15.00 4.91
N ARG A 323 53.64 -13.83 5.25
CA ARG A 323 53.41 -13.19 6.54
C ARG A 323 52.16 -12.36 6.48
N ILE A 324 51.21 -12.57 7.40
CA ILE A 324 49.99 -11.77 7.49
C ILE A 324 50.28 -10.41 8.07
N ILE A 325 49.97 -9.33 7.33
CA ILE A 325 50.22 -7.94 7.71
C ILE A 325 48.95 -7.14 7.96
N GLY A 326 47.78 -7.64 7.56
CA GLY A 326 46.52 -6.97 7.77
C GLY A 326 45.30 -7.84 7.56
N VAL A 327 44.19 -7.33 8.03
CA VAL A 327 42.85 -7.92 7.84
C VAL A 327 41.96 -6.88 7.19
N VAL A 328 41.27 -7.26 6.10
CA VAL A 328 40.35 -6.41 5.35
C VAL A 328 38.94 -6.91 5.46
N THR A 329 37.95 -6.06 5.12
CA THR A 329 36.54 -6.43 5.04
C THR A 329 36.33 -7.50 3.98
N ASP A 330 35.33 -8.35 4.19
CA ASP A 330 34.93 -9.34 3.17
C ASP A 330 34.41 -8.63 1.93
N ARG A 331 34.75 -9.13 0.75
CA ARG A 331 34.16 -8.72 -0.50
C ARG A 331 32.79 -9.37 -0.62
N GLN A 332 31.73 -8.60 -0.47
CA GLN A 332 30.37 -9.10 -0.61
C GLN A 332 30.01 -9.23 -2.11
N LEU A 333 30.34 -10.32 -2.73
CA LEU A 333 29.81 -10.73 -4.03
C LEU A 333 28.86 -11.92 -3.83
N GLY A 334 27.55 -11.63 -3.76
CA GLY A 334 26.47 -12.60 -3.94
C GLY A 334 26.59 -13.92 -3.18
N GLY A 335 26.27 -13.94 -1.88
CA GLY A 335 26.26 -15.14 -1.05
C GLY A 335 27.59 -15.38 -0.32
N ALA A 336 27.54 -16.14 0.77
CA ALA A 336 28.72 -16.52 1.54
C ALA A 336 29.69 -17.27 0.62
N SER A 337 30.74 -16.60 0.18
CA SER A 337 31.82 -17.25 -0.55
C SER A 337 32.44 -18.30 0.35
N SER A 338 32.35 -19.56 -0.02
CA SER A 338 33.00 -20.66 0.70
C SER A 338 34.53 -20.63 0.56
N SER A 339 35.08 -19.73 -0.25
CA SER A 339 36.52 -19.58 -0.48
C SER A 339 37.12 -18.52 0.44
N LEU A 340 38.25 -18.90 1.07
CA LEU A 340 39.07 -18.01 1.89
C LEU A 340 39.90 -17.15 0.97
N ASN A 341 39.84 -15.80 1.08
CA ASN A 341 40.58 -14.92 0.23
C ASN A 341 41.82 -14.37 0.96
N LEU A 342 42.96 -14.47 0.27
CA LEU A 342 44.21 -13.82 0.62
C LEU A 342 44.58 -12.81 -0.46
N TYR A 343 45.19 -11.70 -0.07
CA TYR A 343 45.65 -10.65 -0.97
C TYR A 343 47.14 -10.47 -0.77
N ALA A 344 47.95 -10.61 -1.81
CA ALA A 344 49.39 -10.42 -1.78
C ALA A 344 49.84 -9.51 -2.95
N PRO A 345 51.06 -8.96 -2.95
CA PRO A 345 51.57 -8.22 -4.11
C PRO A 345 51.46 -9.07 -5.39
N TYR A 346 50.91 -8.51 -6.47
CA TYR A 346 50.80 -9.25 -7.74
C TYR A 346 52.17 -9.74 -8.23
N THR A 347 53.23 -8.96 -7.99
CA THR A 347 54.61 -9.33 -8.31
C THR A 347 55.08 -10.57 -7.54
N THR A 348 54.70 -10.68 -6.27
CA THR A 348 54.97 -11.89 -5.45
C THR A 348 54.24 -13.11 -5.98
N VAL A 349 52.94 -12.94 -6.32
CA VAL A 349 52.14 -14.04 -6.87
C VAL A 349 52.69 -14.49 -8.20
N MET A 350 53.02 -13.59 -9.10
CA MET A 350 53.60 -13.89 -10.42
C MET A 350 54.97 -14.54 -10.34
N ASN A 351 55.90 -13.94 -9.59
CA ASN A 351 57.32 -14.35 -9.64
C ASN A 351 57.61 -15.54 -8.72
N ARG A 352 56.89 -15.65 -7.56
CA ARG A 352 57.25 -16.65 -6.54
C ARG A 352 56.23 -17.80 -6.41
N ILE A 353 55.01 -17.61 -6.86
CA ILE A 353 53.92 -18.60 -6.64
C ILE A 353 53.51 -19.24 -7.97
N SER A 354 53.03 -18.45 -8.96
CA SER A 354 52.59 -18.96 -10.25
C SER A 354 53.73 -19.19 -11.26
N GLY A 355 54.83 -18.45 -11.15
CA GLY A 355 55.90 -18.47 -12.14
C GLY A 355 55.53 -17.90 -13.52
N SER A 356 54.37 -17.28 -13.64
CA SER A 356 53.85 -16.71 -14.90
C SER A 356 54.07 -15.19 -14.93
N LYS A 357 54.59 -14.69 -16.06
CA LYS A 357 54.69 -13.24 -16.31
C LYS A 357 53.39 -12.62 -16.81
N LYS A 358 52.36 -13.38 -16.95
CA LYS A 358 51.04 -12.98 -17.46
C LYS A 358 50.07 -12.75 -16.32
N ILE A 359 49.17 -11.78 -16.52
CA ILE A 359 48.12 -11.40 -15.54
C ILE A 359 46.76 -11.92 -15.97
N GLY A 360 45.90 -12.21 -15.00
CA GLY A 360 44.55 -12.75 -15.23
C GLY A 360 43.58 -11.67 -15.70
N SER A 361 43.72 -10.48 -15.15
CA SER A 361 42.88 -9.33 -15.50
C SER A 361 43.56 -8.01 -15.14
N ILE A 362 43.05 -6.91 -15.70
CA ILE A 362 43.42 -5.55 -15.34
C ILE A 362 42.14 -4.84 -14.89
N THR A 363 42.14 -4.29 -13.68
CA THR A 363 41.05 -3.44 -13.20
C THR A 363 41.48 -1.99 -13.31
N VAL A 364 40.69 -1.18 -13.98
CA VAL A 364 40.88 0.25 -14.20
C VAL A 364 39.80 1.01 -13.46
N LYS A 365 40.17 1.95 -12.61
CA LYS A 365 39.23 2.92 -12.03
C LYS A 365 39.23 4.15 -12.94
N VAL A 366 38.09 4.49 -13.47
CA VAL A 366 37.88 5.64 -14.36
C VAL A 366 37.75 6.90 -13.51
N ALA A 367 38.29 8.01 -13.99
CA ALA A 367 38.16 9.31 -13.33
C ALA A 367 36.69 9.71 -13.22
N GLU A 368 36.30 10.30 -12.08
CA GLU A 368 34.88 10.57 -11.76
C GLU A 368 34.19 11.50 -12.78
N GLU A 369 34.94 12.37 -13.43
CA GLU A 369 34.42 13.32 -14.41
C GLU A 369 34.18 12.71 -15.81
N ILE A 370 34.63 11.46 -16.03
CA ILE A 370 34.61 10.83 -17.35
C ILE A 370 33.57 9.70 -17.39
N ASN A 371 32.80 9.70 -18.47
CA ASN A 371 31.84 8.63 -18.69
C ASN A 371 32.52 7.27 -18.89
N SER A 372 32.17 6.28 -18.08
CA SER A 372 32.78 4.95 -18.12
C SER A 372 32.64 4.24 -19.47
N THR A 373 31.58 4.51 -20.23
CA THR A 373 31.40 3.97 -21.59
C THR A 373 32.37 4.58 -22.58
N ALA A 374 32.72 5.87 -22.43
CA ALA A 374 33.75 6.50 -23.27
C ALA A 374 35.13 5.96 -22.94
N ALA A 375 35.45 5.79 -21.64
CA ALA A 375 36.68 5.16 -21.20
C ALA A 375 36.82 3.71 -21.72
N GLU A 376 35.74 2.93 -21.69
CA GLU A 376 35.68 1.55 -22.22
C GLU A 376 36.03 1.50 -23.70
N LYS A 377 35.53 2.44 -24.52
CA LYS A 377 35.90 2.55 -25.93
C LYS A 377 37.40 2.87 -26.10
N GLY A 378 37.91 3.86 -25.35
CA GLY A 378 39.31 4.20 -25.40
C GLY A 378 40.24 3.05 -24.99
N ILE A 379 39.88 2.31 -23.93
CA ILE A 379 40.59 1.09 -23.50
C ILE A 379 40.58 0.04 -24.62
N THR A 380 39.38 -0.19 -25.23
CA THR A 380 39.22 -1.18 -26.31
C THR A 380 40.12 -0.84 -27.51
N GLU A 381 40.11 0.41 -27.94
CA GLU A 381 40.92 0.86 -29.08
C GLU A 381 42.43 0.73 -28.79
N LEU A 382 42.86 1.21 -27.61
CA LEU A 382 44.24 1.16 -27.19
C LEU A 382 44.80 -0.27 -27.14
N LEU A 383 44.07 -1.17 -26.45
CA LEU A 383 44.52 -2.56 -26.31
C LEU A 383 44.42 -3.35 -27.62
N THR A 384 43.37 -3.08 -28.44
CA THR A 384 43.29 -3.70 -29.78
C THR A 384 44.43 -3.29 -30.69
N LEU A 385 44.84 -2.01 -30.63
CA LEU A 385 46.03 -1.51 -31.36
C LEU A 385 47.30 -2.20 -30.89
N ARG A 386 47.47 -2.38 -29.58
CA ARG A 386 48.68 -3.00 -29.02
C ARG A 386 48.78 -4.51 -29.29
N HIS A 387 47.65 -5.21 -29.23
CA HIS A 387 47.60 -6.67 -29.44
C HIS A 387 47.42 -7.06 -30.90
N GLY A 388 47.07 -6.09 -31.79
CA GLY A 388 46.76 -6.34 -33.20
C GLY A 388 45.42 -7.04 -33.43
N LYS A 389 44.74 -7.42 -32.37
CA LYS A 389 43.43 -8.09 -32.39
C LYS A 389 42.72 -7.88 -31.04
N LYS A 390 41.38 -8.03 -31.01
CA LYS A 390 40.61 -8.01 -29.77
C LYS A 390 40.58 -9.42 -29.17
N ASP A 391 41.49 -9.70 -28.25
CA ASP A 391 41.67 -10.98 -27.56
C ASP A 391 41.39 -10.88 -26.05
N PHE A 392 40.64 -9.88 -25.69
CA PHE A 392 40.20 -9.56 -24.35
C PHE A 392 38.68 -9.21 -24.36
N PHE A 393 38.02 -9.34 -23.21
CA PHE A 393 36.69 -8.79 -23.02
C PHE A 393 36.66 -7.85 -21.81
N ILE A 394 35.73 -6.93 -21.84
CA ILE A 394 35.61 -5.87 -20.86
C ILE A 394 34.32 -6.04 -20.08
N MET A 395 34.42 -5.88 -18.76
CA MET A 395 33.29 -5.84 -17.86
C MET A 395 33.24 -4.47 -17.18
N ASN A 396 32.28 -3.66 -17.55
CA ASN A 396 32.07 -2.31 -17.01
C ASN A 396 31.05 -2.37 -15.87
N SER A 397 31.46 -1.97 -14.65
CA SER A 397 30.57 -2.01 -13.46
C SER A 397 29.34 -1.12 -13.61
N ASP A 398 29.43 0.02 -14.30
CA ASP A 398 28.32 0.93 -14.53
C ASP A 398 27.30 0.36 -15.52
N THR A 399 27.78 -0.31 -16.58
CA THR A 399 26.88 -1.01 -17.53
C THR A 399 26.12 -2.14 -16.85
N ILE A 400 26.77 -2.89 -15.96
CA ILE A 400 26.12 -3.92 -15.15
C ILE A 400 25.06 -3.30 -14.25
N LYS A 401 25.41 -2.21 -13.56
CA LYS A 401 24.48 -1.46 -12.69
C LYS A 401 23.25 -0.98 -13.48
N GLN A 402 23.45 -0.33 -14.63
CA GLN A 402 22.37 0.14 -15.49
C GLN A 402 21.48 -1.00 -15.99
N THR A 403 22.07 -2.13 -16.39
CA THR A 403 21.32 -3.32 -16.82
C THR A 403 20.45 -3.86 -15.69
N ILE A 404 20.98 -3.93 -14.47
CA ILE A 404 20.24 -4.39 -13.30
C ILE A 404 19.13 -3.40 -12.92
N GLU A 405 19.40 -2.09 -12.94
CA GLU A 405 18.40 -1.06 -12.69
C GLU A 405 17.25 -1.13 -13.72
N SER A 406 17.58 -1.26 -14.99
CA SER A 406 16.61 -1.41 -16.08
C SER A 406 15.77 -2.69 -15.93
N THR A 407 16.41 -3.82 -15.69
CA THR A 407 15.74 -5.12 -15.48
C THR A 407 14.83 -5.06 -14.26
N THR A 408 15.31 -4.49 -13.15
CA THR A 408 14.51 -4.32 -11.92
C THR A 408 13.34 -3.37 -12.16
N GLY A 409 13.53 -2.30 -12.95
CA GLY A 409 12.48 -1.38 -13.37
C GLY A 409 11.38 -2.10 -14.14
N THR A 410 11.75 -2.93 -15.10
CA THR A 410 10.81 -3.76 -15.89
C THR A 410 10.05 -4.76 -15.00
N MET A 411 10.75 -5.44 -14.10
CA MET A 411 10.13 -6.35 -13.13
C MET A 411 9.14 -5.63 -12.23
N LYS A 412 9.49 -4.43 -11.72
CA LYS A 412 8.57 -3.61 -10.93
C LYS A 412 7.31 -3.24 -11.70
N LEU A 413 7.43 -2.90 -12.97
CA LEU A 413 6.30 -2.56 -13.84
C LEU A 413 5.39 -3.77 -14.05
N LEU A 414 5.93 -4.95 -14.34
CA LEU A 414 5.16 -6.19 -14.47
C LEU A 414 4.39 -6.53 -13.18
N ILE A 415 5.07 -6.49 -12.05
CA ILE A 415 4.50 -6.75 -10.74
C ILE A 415 3.38 -5.76 -10.41
N SER A 416 3.63 -4.46 -10.66
CA SER A 416 2.62 -3.41 -10.46
C SER A 416 1.39 -3.60 -11.35
N SER A 417 1.57 -4.09 -12.56
CA SER A 417 0.47 -4.40 -13.48
C SER A 417 -0.40 -5.55 -12.97
N ILE A 418 0.21 -6.64 -12.49
CA ILE A 418 -0.50 -7.77 -11.88
C ILE A 418 -1.25 -7.32 -10.63
N ALA A 419 -0.59 -6.52 -9.80
CA ALA A 419 -1.16 -5.93 -8.61
C ALA A 419 -2.38 -5.05 -8.92
N PHE A 420 -2.30 -4.21 -9.95
CA PHE A 420 -3.41 -3.37 -10.42
C PHE A 420 -4.60 -4.21 -10.88
N ILE A 421 -4.36 -5.29 -11.64
CA ILE A 421 -5.42 -6.21 -12.06
C ILE A 421 -6.09 -6.86 -10.83
N SER A 422 -5.31 -7.31 -9.85
CA SER A 422 -5.84 -7.90 -8.60
C SER A 422 -6.72 -6.93 -7.83
N LEU A 423 -6.33 -5.65 -7.78
CA LEU A 423 -7.11 -4.59 -7.15
C LEU A 423 -8.42 -4.30 -7.90
N ILE A 424 -8.43 -4.34 -9.23
CA ILE A 424 -9.66 -4.22 -10.03
C ILE A 424 -10.62 -5.37 -9.71
N VAL A 425 -10.11 -6.61 -9.67
CA VAL A 425 -10.93 -7.79 -9.33
C VAL A 425 -11.52 -7.64 -7.91
N GLY A 426 -10.72 -7.21 -6.94
CA GLY A 426 -11.20 -6.89 -5.59
C GLY A 426 -12.28 -5.81 -5.59
N GLY A 427 -12.09 -4.74 -6.38
CA GLY A 427 -13.06 -3.66 -6.55
C GLY A 427 -14.39 -4.12 -7.16
N ILE A 428 -14.35 -4.99 -8.18
CA ILE A 428 -15.56 -5.61 -8.76
C ILE A 428 -16.29 -6.44 -7.69
N GLY A 429 -15.55 -7.15 -6.83
CA GLY A 429 -16.11 -7.86 -5.67
C GLY A 429 -16.88 -6.93 -4.74
N VAL A 430 -16.30 -5.77 -4.40
CA VAL A 430 -16.98 -4.73 -3.61
C VAL A 430 -18.25 -4.25 -4.30
N MET A 431 -18.18 -3.93 -5.58
CA MET A 431 -19.33 -3.45 -6.36
C MET A 431 -20.47 -4.47 -6.33
N ASN A 432 -20.19 -5.76 -6.57
CA ASN A 432 -21.19 -6.81 -6.60
C ASN A 432 -21.88 -6.98 -5.23
N ILE A 433 -21.09 -7.01 -4.14
CA ILE A 433 -21.64 -7.17 -2.80
C ILE A 433 -22.43 -5.92 -2.37
N MET A 434 -21.98 -4.73 -2.75
CA MET A 434 -22.72 -3.49 -2.51
C MET A 434 -24.05 -3.45 -3.28
N LEU A 435 -24.10 -3.96 -4.52
CA LEU A 435 -25.35 -4.09 -5.28
C LEU A 435 -26.35 -5.02 -4.56
N VAL A 436 -25.89 -6.15 -4.05
CA VAL A 436 -26.72 -7.06 -3.23
C VAL A 436 -27.18 -6.34 -1.95
N SER A 437 -26.30 -5.60 -1.28
CA SER A 437 -26.66 -4.82 -0.09
C SER A 437 -27.76 -3.79 -0.35
N VAL A 438 -27.72 -3.11 -1.49
CA VAL A 438 -28.76 -2.15 -1.91
C VAL A 438 -30.09 -2.85 -2.13
N THR A 439 -30.11 -4.01 -2.81
CA THR A 439 -31.35 -4.75 -3.06
C THR A 439 -32.00 -5.28 -1.78
N GLU A 440 -31.23 -5.77 -0.83
CA GLU A 440 -31.76 -6.23 0.47
C GLU A 440 -32.27 -5.09 1.35
N ARG A 441 -31.69 -3.90 1.23
CA ARG A 441 -32.04 -2.71 2.03
C ARG A 441 -33.01 -1.78 1.31
N THR A 442 -33.68 -2.24 0.25
CA THR A 442 -34.57 -1.42 -0.58
C THR A 442 -35.68 -0.77 0.26
N LYS A 443 -36.36 -1.53 1.17
CA LYS A 443 -37.37 -0.98 2.09
C LYS A 443 -36.80 0.11 3.02
N GLU A 444 -35.61 -0.11 3.57
CA GLU A 444 -34.94 0.84 4.46
C GLU A 444 -34.63 2.16 3.73
N ILE A 445 -34.15 2.06 2.48
CA ILE A 445 -33.89 3.22 1.61
C ILE A 445 -35.21 3.94 1.31
N GLY A 446 -36.26 3.21 0.96
CA GLY A 446 -37.59 3.76 0.70
C GLY A 446 -38.13 4.55 1.89
N VAL A 447 -38.03 4.00 3.10
CA VAL A 447 -38.45 4.70 4.34
C VAL A 447 -37.66 6.00 4.53
N ARG A 448 -36.33 5.98 4.29
CA ARG A 448 -35.51 7.20 4.42
C ARG A 448 -35.94 8.27 3.42
N MET A 449 -36.20 7.88 2.18
CA MET A 449 -36.65 8.81 1.14
C MET A 449 -38.04 9.36 1.47
N ALA A 450 -38.96 8.51 1.96
CA ALA A 450 -40.31 8.92 2.39
C ALA A 450 -40.31 9.94 3.53
N ILE A 451 -39.32 9.90 4.42
CA ILE A 451 -39.15 10.88 5.51
C ILE A 451 -38.30 12.09 5.13
N GLY A 452 -37.97 12.26 3.84
CA GLY A 452 -37.31 13.47 3.31
C GLY A 452 -35.83 13.37 3.02
N ALA A 453 -35.25 12.17 2.98
CA ALA A 453 -33.87 12.01 2.51
C ALA A 453 -33.77 12.31 1.01
N ARG A 454 -32.82 13.16 0.65
CA ARG A 454 -32.52 13.47 -0.76
C ARG A 454 -31.67 12.36 -1.37
N GLN A 455 -31.73 12.23 -2.70
CA GLN A 455 -30.86 11.28 -3.44
C GLN A 455 -29.39 11.46 -3.10
N SER A 456 -28.93 12.70 -2.91
CA SER A 456 -27.55 13.01 -2.50
C SER A 456 -27.18 12.44 -1.13
N ASN A 457 -28.12 12.42 -0.17
CA ASN A 457 -27.86 11.86 1.16
C ASN A 457 -27.68 10.34 1.10
N ILE A 458 -28.51 9.65 0.29
CA ILE A 458 -28.40 8.21 0.08
C ILE A 458 -27.09 7.87 -0.65
N LEU A 459 -26.78 8.61 -1.73
CA LEU A 459 -25.51 8.45 -2.47
C LEU A 459 -24.30 8.56 -1.54
N GLN A 460 -24.25 9.62 -0.72
CA GLN A 460 -23.16 9.87 0.21
C GLN A 460 -23.02 8.75 1.24
N GLN A 461 -24.13 8.29 1.80
CA GLN A 461 -24.12 7.23 2.79
C GLN A 461 -23.49 5.95 2.24
N PHE A 462 -23.97 5.46 1.09
CA PHE A 462 -23.46 4.23 0.48
C PHE A 462 -22.02 4.39 -0.02
N LEU A 463 -21.65 5.59 -0.50
CA LEU A 463 -20.27 5.87 -0.90
C LEU A 463 -19.31 5.86 0.29
N ILE A 464 -19.70 6.48 1.42
CA ILE A 464 -18.92 6.43 2.66
C ILE A 464 -18.79 4.98 3.17
N GLU A 465 -19.87 4.19 3.09
CA GLU A 465 -19.86 2.77 3.47
C GLU A 465 -18.82 1.98 2.63
N ALA A 466 -18.83 2.15 1.30
CA ALA A 466 -17.86 1.52 0.41
C ALA A 466 -16.42 1.95 0.70
N VAL A 467 -16.17 3.25 0.88
CA VAL A 467 -14.84 3.78 1.21
C VAL A 467 -14.35 3.27 2.55
N LEU A 468 -15.21 3.20 3.57
CA LEU A 468 -14.86 2.67 4.89
C LEU A 468 -14.47 1.19 4.82
N ILE A 469 -15.24 0.37 4.10
CA ILE A 469 -14.93 -1.05 3.89
C ILE A 469 -13.57 -1.19 3.23
N CYS A 470 -13.30 -0.39 2.18
CA CYS A 470 -12.02 -0.40 1.47
C CYS A 470 -10.85 0.08 2.34
N LEU A 471 -11.04 1.12 3.14
CA LEU A 471 -10.03 1.62 4.08
C LEU A 471 -9.68 0.60 5.17
N ILE A 472 -10.70 0.01 5.80
CA ILE A 472 -10.50 -1.02 6.83
C ILE A 472 -9.80 -2.24 6.22
N GLY A 473 -10.25 -2.69 5.03
CA GLY A 473 -9.60 -3.77 4.30
C GLY A 473 -8.17 -3.43 3.91
N GLY A 474 -7.93 -2.19 3.48
CA GLY A 474 -6.60 -1.68 3.12
C GLY A 474 -5.62 -1.66 4.29
N VAL A 475 -6.05 -1.10 5.42
CA VAL A 475 -5.24 -1.07 6.66
C VAL A 475 -4.95 -2.49 7.15
N THR A 476 -5.95 -3.36 7.17
CA THR A 476 -5.77 -4.77 7.57
C THR A 476 -4.83 -5.51 6.62
N GLY A 477 -4.93 -5.26 5.30
CA GLY A 477 -4.02 -5.81 4.30
C GLY A 477 -2.57 -5.36 4.48
N ILE A 478 -2.34 -4.08 4.80
CA ILE A 478 -1.01 -3.55 5.11
C ILE A 478 -0.44 -4.19 6.38
N LEU A 479 -1.24 -4.30 7.44
CA LEU A 479 -0.83 -4.95 8.68
C LEU A 479 -0.46 -6.43 8.46
N LEU A 480 -1.26 -7.15 7.67
CA LEU A 480 -0.99 -8.54 7.30
C LEU A 480 0.28 -8.67 6.47
N SER A 481 0.50 -7.77 5.49
CA SER A 481 1.74 -7.72 4.72
C SER A 481 2.96 -7.46 5.62
N GLY A 482 2.83 -6.56 6.61
CA GLY A 482 3.88 -6.31 7.60
C GLY A 482 4.20 -7.56 8.44
N ALA A 483 3.17 -8.27 8.90
CA ALA A 483 3.34 -9.52 9.64
C ALA A 483 4.02 -10.61 8.79
N ILE A 484 3.62 -10.76 7.52
CA ILE A 484 4.28 -11.66 6.57
C ILE A 484 5.74 -11.25 6.37
N GLY A 485 6.02 -9.94 6.24
CA GLY A 485 7.38 -9.43 6.07
C GLY A 485 8.29 -9.73 7.26
N VAL A 486 7.80 -9.56 8.49
CA VAL A 486 8.55 -9.93 9.70
C VAL A 486 8.84 -11.43 9.72
N LEU A 487 7.83 -12.25 9.43
CA LEU A 487 7.99 -13.70 9.38
C LEU A 487 9.01 -14.10 8.30
N PHE A 488 8.88 -13.54 7.11
CA PHE A 488 9.79 -13.81 5.99
C PHE A 488 11.25 -13.44 6.32
N ASN A 489 11.48 -12.25 6.89
CA ASN A 489 12.81 -11.79 7.26
C ASN A 489 13.45 -12.61 8.42
N THR A 490 12.62 -13.32 9.22
CA THR A 490 13.12 -14.20 10.28
C THR A 490 13.59 -15.54 9.74
N PHE A 491 12.91 -16.07 8.72
CA PHE A 491 13.23 -17.39 8.14
C PHE A 491 14.18 -17.33 6.95
N MET A 492 14.19 -16.22 6.20
CA MET A 492 15.03 -16.03 5.01
C MET A 492 16.11 -14.99 5.29
N THR A 493 17.36 -15.44 5.35
CA THR A 493 18.52 -14.55 5.61
C THR A 493 19.06 -13.87 4.34
N ASP A 494 18.82 -14.46 3.17
CA ASP A 494 19.39 -14.00 1.90
C ASP A 494 18.59 -12.88 1.24
N PHE A 495 17.28 -12.84 1.47
CA PHE A 495 16.37 -11.84 0.93
C PHE A 495 15.59 -11.16 2.05
N THR A 496 15.54 -9.85 2.04
CA THR A 496 14.77 -9.07 3.01
C THR A 496 13.62 -8.34 2.32
N MET A 497 12.47 -8.29 2.96
CA MET A 497 11.37 -7.42 2.52
C MET A 497 11.61 -6.00 3.03
N ALA A 498 11.80 -5.06 2.11
CA ALA A 498 12.01 -3.65 2.42
C ALA A 498 10.72 -2.84 2.16
N PHE A 499 10.02 -2.47 3.23
CA PHE A 499 8.82 -1.65 3.15
C PHE A 499 9.20 -0.18 2.99
N SER A 500 8.61 0.50 1.99
CA SER A 500 8.79 1.95 1.83
C SER A 500 7.54 2.70 2.30
N GLY A 501 7.72 3.85 2.97
CA GLY A 501 6.59 4.70 3.38
C GLY A 501 5.73 5.13 2.19
N GLY A 502 6.34 5.36 1.02
CA GLY A 502 5.63 5.68 -0.22
C GLY A 502 4.70 4.58 -0.69
N SER A 503 5.10 3.29 -0.60
CA SER A 503 4.24 2.17 -0.99
C SER A 503 3.03 2.00 -0.06
N ILE A 504 3.20 2.29 1.24
CA ILE A 504 2.10 2.23 2.22
C ILE A 504 1.08 3.35 1.94
N ILE A 505 1.54 4.58 1.73
CA ILE A 505 0.68 5.72 1.40
C ILE A 505 -0.07 5.46 0.08
N ALA A 506 0.64 4.96 -0.94
CA ALA A 506 0.03 4.60 -2.21
C ALA A 506 -1.05 3.51 -2.04
N ALA A 507 -0.80 2.48 -1.24
CA ALA A 507 -1.77 1.42 -0.97
C ALA A 507 -3.06 1.95 -0.32
N VAL A 508 -2.95 2.87 0.66
CA VAL A 508 -4.11 3.52 1.29
C VAL A 508 -4.86 4.40 0.29
N ALA A 509 -4.16 5.17 -0.52
CA ALA A 509 -4.75 6.02 -1.54
C ALA A 509 -5.50 5.20 -2.60
N PHE A 510 -4.90 4.13 -3.11
CA PHE A 510 -5.53 3.21 -4.06
C PHE A 510 -6.73 2.49 -3.45
N SER A 511 -6.64 2.04 -2.20
CA SER A 511 -7.77 1.44 -1.48
C SER A 511 -8.97 2.39 -1.41
N SER A 512 -8.73 3.66 -1.06
CA SER A 512 -9.76 4.70 -1.02
C SER A 512 -10.35 4.97 -2.40
N LEU A 513 -9.51 5.05 -3.43
CA LEU A 513 -9.92 5.28 -4.81
C LEU A 513 -10.83 4.14 -5.32
N ILE A 514 -10.47 2.89 -5.02
CA ILE A 514 -11.28 1.71 -5.35
C ILE A 514 -12.65 1.80 -4.68
N GLY A 515 -12.70 2.18 -3.39
CA GLY A 515 -13.95 2.39 -2.66
C GLY A 515 -14.85 3.42 -3.34
N VAL A 516 -14.27 4.52 -3.83
CA VAL A 516 -15.02 5.56 -4.56
C VAL A 516 -15.48 5.06 -5.93
N VAL A 517 -14.57 4.52 -6.74
CA VAL A 517 -14.87 4.12 -8.14
C VAL A 517 -15.89 3.00 -8.19
N PHE A 518 -15.66 1.92 -7.44
CA PHE A 518 -16.54 0.74 -7.47
C PHE A 518 -17.76 0.89 -6.56
N GLY A 519 -17.72 1.75 -5.54
CA GLY A 519 -18.86 2.09 -4.68
C GLY A 519 -19.84 3.06 -5.32
N TYR A 520 -19.40 3.87 -6.31
CA TYR A 520 -20.25 4.90 -6.92
C TYR A 520 -21.47 4.31 -7.66
N THR A 521 -21.28 3.26 -8.45
CA THR A 521 -22.37 2.65 -9.22
C THR A 521 -23.50 2.08 -8.33
N PRO A 522 -23.22 1.26 -7.30
CA PRO A 522 -24.23 0.82 -6.35
C PRO A 522 -24.90 1.97 -5.59
N ALA A 523 -24.10 2.94 -5.13
CA ALA A 523 -24.61 4.10 -4.41
C ALA A 523 -25.57 4.96 -5.27
N LYS A 524 -25.25 5.14 -6.55
CA LYS A 524 -26.12 5.85 -7.50
C LYS A 524 -27.42 5.08 -7.72
N ARG A 525 -27.38 3.74 -7.87
CA ARG A 525 -28.59 2.92 -8.00
C ARG A 525 -29.47 3.02 -6.74
N ALA A 526 -28.89 2.98 -5.56
CA ALA A 526 -29.60 3.18 -4.30
C ALA A 526 -30.29 4.55 -4.24
N ALA A 527 -29.60 5.62 -4.68
CA ALA A 527 -30.12 6.98 -4.69
C ALA A 527 -31.24 7.22 -5.70
N GLN A 528 -31.33 6.41 -6.75
CA GLN A 528 -32.31 6.54 -7.83
C GLN A 528 -33.54 5.63 -7.63
N LEU A 529 -33.64 4.90 -6.50
CA LEU A 529 -34.82 4.10 -6.19
C LEU A 529 -36.05 5.00 -6.05
N ASP A 530 -37.18 4.55 -6.61
CA ASP A 530 -38.47 5.17 -6.36
C ASP A 530 -38.98 4.76 -4.98
N PRO A 531 -39.34 5.73 -4.08
CA PRO A 531 -39.79 5.44 -2.74
C PRO A 531 -41.03 4.54 -2.69
N ILE A 532 -41.97 4.72 -3.65
CA ILE A 532 -43.23 3.97 -3.70
C ILE A 532 -42.95 2.50 -4.00
N THR A 533 -42.19 2.25 -5.08
CA THR A 533 -41.80 0.88 -5.46
C THR A 533 -40.89 0.23 -4.42
N ALA A 534 -40.06 1.00 -3.73
CA ALA A 534 -39.17 0.52 -2.67
C ALA A 534 -39.96 0.05 -1.42
N LEU A 535 -41.04 0.74 -1.08
CA LEU A 535 -41.90 0.38 0.07
C LEU A 535 -42.86 -0.74 -0.27
N ALA A 536 -43.32 -0.88 -1.53
CA ALA A 536 -44.24 -1.90 -1.99
C ALA A 536 -43.61 -3.29 -2.20
N ARG A 537 -42.26 -3.40 -2.22
CA ARG A 537 -41.57 -4.70 -2.31
C ARG A 537 -41.72 -5.46 -1.00
N GLU A 538 -42.21 -6.68 -1.07
CA GLU A 538 -42.25 -7.65 0.06
C GLU A 538 -40.87 -8.17 0.45
#